data_e715a433d3428c832a48fd2393c86d39
#
_entry.id   e715a433d3428c832a48fd2393c86d39
#
_cell.length_a   1.000
_cell.length_b   1.000
_cell.length_c   1.000
_cell.angle_alpha   90.00
_cell.angle_beta   90.00
_cell.angle_gamma   90.00
#
_symmetry.space_group_name_H-M   'P 1'
#
loop_
_entity.id
_entity.type
_entity.pdbx_description
1 polymer ?
#
loop_
_entity_poly.entity_id
_entity_poly.type
_entity_poly.pdbx_seq_one_letter_code
_entity_poly.pdbx_strand_id
1 'polypeptide(L)'
;MHSAKGQEWDSVFVLNFSDGSFPSEFATGKPEMIEEERRLLYVAMTRARQSLTLIAPLRYHVTQQRRDGDRHVYGARSRFMTDRLLATMDTAFHGRPEVMPRLAPRTSKKVDVSSRLREMW
;
A
#
# COMPACT_ATOMS: atom_id res chain seq x y z
N MET A 1 -1.66 -17.57 -5.92
CA MET A 1 -3.09 -17.20 -6.12
C MET A 1 -3.85 -18.13 -7.07
N HIS A 2 -3.20 -18.79 -8.03
CA HIS A 2 -3.88 -19.67 -8.99
C HIS A 2 -4.57 -20.90 -8.38
N SER A 3 -4.10 -21.41 -7.25
CA SER A 3 -4.71 -22.55 -6.55
C SER A 3 -6.02 -22.22 -5.82
N ALA A 4 -6.36 -20.95 -5.70
CA ALA A 4 -7.56 -20.48 -5.00
C ALA A 4 -8.82 -20.43 -5.88
N LYS A 5 -8.72 -20.81 -7.15
CA LYS A 5 -9.84 -20.76 -8.09
C LYS A 5 -10.95 -21.73 -7.66
N GLY A 6 -12.14 -21.20 -7.41
CA GLY A 6 -13.31 -21.99 -7.02
C GLY A 6 -13.41 -22.33 -5.53
N GLN A 7 -12.42 -21.99 -4.70
CA GLN A 7 -12.47 -22.15 -3.25
C GLN A 7 -12.83 -20.83 -2.56
N GLU A 8 -13.51 -20.93 -1.42
CA GLU A 8 -13.85 -19.80 -0.56
C GLU A 8 -13.46 -20.12 0.88
N TRP A 9 -13.04 -19.10 1.61
CA TRP A 9 -12.62 -19.22 3.01
C TRP A 9 -13.34 -18.21 3.88
N ASP A 10 -13.54 -18.53 5.12
CA ASP A 10 -14.17 -17.60 6.07
C ASP A 10 -13.31 -16.35 6.25
N SER A 11 -11.99 -16.52 6.29
CA SER A 11 -11.05 -15.43 6.44
C SER A 11 -9.95 -15.49 5.38
N VAL A 12 -9.66 -14.38 4.74
CA VAL A 12 -8.59 -14.24 3.76
C VAL A 12 -7.64 -13.15 4.19
N PHE A 13 -6.34 -13.46 4.17
CA PHE A 13 -5.26 -12.52 4.45
C PHE A 13 -4.43 -12.30 3.18
N VAL A 14 -4.32 -11.05 2.75
CA VAL A 14 -3.41 -10.65 1.67
C VAL A 14 -2.18 -10.01 2.31
N LEU A 15 -1.05 -10.68 2.17
CA LEU A 15 0.22 -10.24 2.76
C LEU A 15 1.01 -9.35 1.81
N ASN A 16 1.90 -8.51 2.37
CA ASN A 16 2.77 -7.61 1.61
C ASN A 16 2.02 -6.68 0.65
N PHE A 17 0.90 -6.13 1.10
CA PHE A 17 0.07 -5.25 0.30
C PHE A 17 0.67 -3.84 0.20
N SER A 18 1.81 -3.72 -0.49
CA SER A 18 2.57 -2.49 -0.68
C SER A 18 3.03 -2.35 -2.12
N ASP A 19 3.27 -1.14 -2.57
CA ASP A 19 3.80 -0.87 -3.91
C ASP A 19 5.19 -1.52 -4.08
N GLY A 20 5.43 -2.15 -5.23
CA GLY A 20 6.62 -2.97 -5.47
C GLY A 20 6.45 -4.46 -5.12
N SER A 21 5.56 -4.80 -4.18
CA SER A 21 5.17 -6.19 -3.93
C SER A 21 3.80 -6.50 -4.53
N PHE A 22 2.86 -5.54 -4.41
CA PHE A 22 1.53 -5.68 -4.98
C PHE A 22 0.92 -4.30 -5.32
N PRO A 23 0.93 -3.85 -6.59
CA PRO A 23 1.49 -4.53 -7.76
C PRO A 23 3.00 -4.70 -7.67
N SER A 24 3.51 -5.74 -8.35
CA SER A 24 4.94 -6.03 -8.39
C SER A 24 5.70 -4.93 -9.15
N GLU A 25 6.95 -4.72 -8.79
CA GLU A 25 7.81 -3.77 -9.51
C GLU A 25 8.01 -4.16 -10.98
N PHE A 26 7.93 -5.46 -11.33
CA PHE A 26 8.01 -5.95 -12.72
C PHE A 26 6.80 -5.55 -13.58
N ALA A 27 5.66 -5.26 -12.95
CA ALA A 27 4.46 -4.76 -13.62
C ALA A 27 4.53 -3.25 -13.88
N THR A 28 5.44 -2.54 -13.20
CA THR A 28 5.58 -1.09 -13.34
C THR A 28 5.95 -0.71 -14.79
N GLY A 29 5.19 0.23 -15.35
CA GLY A 29 5.34 0.63 -16.76
C GLY A 29 4.66 -0.29 -17.78
N LYS A 30 3.97 -1.35 -17.33
CA LYS A 30 3.24 -2.30 -18.19
C LYS A 30 1.76 -2.34 -17.77
N PRO A 31 0.90 -1.53 -18.38
CA PRO A 31 -0.52 -1.41 -17.98
C PRO A 31 -1.25 -2.74 -17.94
N GLU A 32 -0.99 -3.62 -18.91
CA GLU A 32 -1.62 -4.94 -19.00
C GLU A 32 -1.30 -5.82 -17.78
N MET A 33 -0.04 -5.80 -17.33
CA MET A 33 0.38 -6.57 -16.15
C MET A 33 -0.23 -5.99 -14.86
N ILE A 34 -0.36 -4.68 -14.76
CA ILE A 34 -1.02 -4.03 -13.62
C ILE A 34 -2.50 -4.42 -13.57
N GLU A 35 -3.17 -4.45 -14.72
CA GLU A 35 -4.58 -4.89 -14.80
C GLU A 35 -4.74 -6.38 -14.45
N GLU A 36 -3.81 -7.22 -14.87
CA GLU A 36 -3.82 -8.64 -14.47
C GLU A 36 -3.66 -8.80 -12.96
N GLU A 37 -2.71 -8.11 -12.35
CA GLU A 37 -2.53 -8.14 -10.89
C GLU A 37 -3.75 -7.58 -10.15
N ARG A 38 -4.40 -6.55 -10.70
CA ARG A 38 -5.66 -6.04 -10.14
C ARG A 38 -6.76 -7.08 -10.19
N ARG A 39 -6.88 -7.84 -11.26
CA ARG A 39 -7.83 -8.96 -11.37
C ARG A 39 -7.53 -10.06 -10.35
N LEU A 40 -6.25 -10.38 -10.16
CA LEU A 40 -5.83 -11.37 -9.16
C LEU A 40 -6.17 -10.89 -7.74
N LEU A 41 -5.98 -9.62 -7.44
CA LEU A 41 -6.42 -9.03 -6.17
C LEU A 41 -7.93 -9.17 -6.00
N TYR A 42 -8.70 -8.77 -7.00
CA TYR A 42 -10.16 -8.87 -6.97
C TYR A 42 -10.60 -10.33 -6.68
N VAL A 43 -10.01 -11.29 -7.37
CA VAL A 43 -10.30 -12.71 -7.13
C VAL A 43 -9.96 -13.11 -5.69
N ALA A 44 -8.80 -12.69 -5.16
CA ALA A 44 -8.40 -12.99 -3.80
C ALA A 44 -9.37 -12.37 -2.78
N MET A 45 -9.78 -11.12 -2.98
CA MET A 45 -10.74 -10.44 -2.10
C MET A 45 -12.11 -11.12 -2.11
N THR A 46 -12.59 -11.54 -3.28
CA THR A 46 -13.90 -12.22 -3.42
C THR A 46 -13.90 -13.65 -2.90
N ARG A 47 -12.77 -14.20 -2.49
CA ARG A 47 -12.68 -15.52 -1.82
C ARG A 47 -13.01 -15.46 -0.33
N ALA A 48 -13.05 -14.30 0.26
CA ALA A 48 -13.40 -14.10 1.66
C ALA A 48 -14.94 -14.19 1.84
N ARG A 49 -15.39 -15.08 2.71
CA ARG A 49 -16.81 -15.22 3.05
C ARG A 49 -17.23 -14.27 4.18
N GLN A 50 -16.36 -14.07 5.16
CA GLN A 50 -16.67 -13.30 6.36
C GLN A 50 -15.69 -12.15 6.58
N SER A 51 -14.38 -12.40 6.46
CA SER A 51 -13.37 -11.38 6.75
C SER A 51 -12.25 -11.33 5.71
N LEU A 52 -11.86 -10.13 5.36
CA LEU A 52 -10.72 -9.83 4.50
C LEU A 52 -9.75 -8.92 5.23
N THR A 53 -8.49 -9.31 5.32
CA THR A 53 -7.44 -8.51 5.94
C THR A 53 -6.31 -8.24 4.93
N LEU A 54 -6.03 -6.97 4.68
CA LEU A 54 -4.91 -6.54 3.84
C LEU A 54 -3.78 -6.09 4.76
N ILE A 55 -2.63 -6.76 4.69
CA ILE A 55 -1.48 -6.48 5.56
C ILE A 55 -0.40 -5.76 4.75
N ALA A 56 -0.21 -4.48 5.06
CA ALA A 56 0.81 -3.64 4.46
C ALA A 56 1.95 -3.41 5.46
N PRO A 57 3.18 -3.87 5.18
CA PRO A 57 4.31 -3.59 6.03
C PRO A 57 4.68 -2.10 5.93
N LEU A 58 4.89 -1.47 7.08
CA LEU A 58 5.32 -0.06 7.13
C LEU A 58 6.83 0.06 6.88
N ARG A 59 7.60 -0.96 7.26
CA ARG A 59 9.05 -0.97 7.14
C ARG A 59 9.53 -2.34 6.69
N TYR A 60 10.53 -2.34 5.83
CA TYR A 60 11.26 -3.53 5.42
C TYR A 60 12.66 -3.48 6.01
N HIS A 61 13.06 -4.56 6.65
CA HIS A 61 14.43 -4.72 7.12
C HIS A 61 15.37 -4.95 5.92
N VAL A 62 16.48 -4.20 5.89
CA VAL A 62 17.49 -4.39 4.85
C VAL A 62 18.33 -5.60 5.22
N THR A 63 18.29 -6.65 4.40
CA THR A 63 19.21 -7.78 4.51
C THR A 63 20.63 -7.32 4.13
N GLN A 64 21.67 -8.00 4.56
CA GLN A 64 23.08 -7.65 4.28
C GLN A 64 23.58 -6.36 4.99
N GLN A 65 23.09 -6.07 6.16
CA GLN A 65 23.68 -5.05 7.03
C GLN A 65 24.52 -5.69 8.15
N ARG A 66 25.36 -4.87 8.82
CA ARG A 66 26.13 -5.32 9.98
C ARG A 66 25.20 -5.88 11.05
N ARG A 67 25.73 -6.79 11.90
CA ARG A 67 24.97 -7.52 12.92
C ARG A 67 24.15 -6.62 13.87
N ASP A 68 24.63 -5.39 14.09
CA ASP A 68 23.97 -4.36 14.91
C ASP A 68 23.27 -3.27 14.03
N GLY A 69 23.10 -3.53 12.74
CA GLY A 69 22.50 -2.56 11.82
C GLY A 69 20.98 -2.54 11.94
N ASP A 70 20.40 -1.35 12.02
CA ASP A 70 18.94 -1.12 12.08
C ASP A 70 18.46 -0.33 10.86
N ARG A 71 18.99 -0.65 9.68
CA ARG A 71 18.59 0.01 8.44
C ARG A 71 17.27 -0.56 7.94
N HIS A 72 16.32 0.34 7.70
CA HIS A 72 15.00 0.02 7.19
C HIS A 72 14.67 0.83 5.94
N VAL A 73 13.86 0.25 5.07
CA VAL A 73 13.23 0.94 3.97
C VAL A 73 11.74 1.01 4.27
N TYR A 74 11.16 2.19 4.15
CA TYR A 74 9.72 2.36 4.33
C TYR A 74 8.96 1.83 3.13
N GLY A 75 7.93 1.02 3.41
CA GLY A 75 7.02 0.53 2.38
C GLY A 75 6.13 1.66 1.86
N ALA A 76 6.00 1.76 0.56
CA ALA A 76 5.00 2.64 -0.04
C ALA A 76 3.64 1.93 -0.03
N ARG A 77 2.58 2.70 0.24
CA ARG A 77 1.21 2.17 0.14
C ARG A 77 0.95 1.69 -1.29
N SER A 78 0.37 0.49 -1.42
CA SER A 78 -0.02 -0.04 -2.72
C SER A 78 -0.92 0.94 -3.47
N ARG A 79 -0.66 1.16 -4.76
CA ARG A 79 -1.51 1.98 -5.63
C ARG A 79 -2.92 1.43 -5.82
N PHE A 80 -3.14 0.16 -5.50
CA PHE A 80 -4.47 -0.44 -5.46
C PHE A 80 -5.27 -0.03 -4.22
N MET A 81 -4.60 0.46 -3.17
CA MET A 81 -5.22 0.99 -1.96
C MET A 81 -5.62 2.46 -2.17
N THR A 82 -6.68 2.68 -2.90
CA THR A 82 -7.24 4.02 -3.11
C THR A 82 -7.88 4.55 -1.82
N ASP A 83 -7.99 5.88 -1.69
CA ASP A 83 -8.64 6.49 -0.53
C ASP A 83 -10.12 6.09 -0.42
N ARG A 84 -10.75 5.83 -1.56
CA ARG A 84 -12.13 5.30 -1.62
C ARG A 84 -12.23 3.90 -1.02
N LEU A 85 -11.26 3.04 -1.28
CA LEU A 85 -11.21 1.70 -0.71
C LEU A 85 -10.92 1.78 0.80
N LEU A 86 -9.99 2.61 1.22
CA LEU A 86 -9.69 2.83 2.64
C LEU A 86 -10.90 3.30 3.44
N ALA A 87 -11.73 4.15 2.86
CA ALA A 87 -12.95 4.63 3.52
C ALA A 87 -13.98 3.52 3.81
N THR A 88 -13.84 2.36 3.16
CA THR A 88 -14.74 1.19 3.35
C THR A 88 -14.14 0.13 4.26
N MET A 89 -12.93 0.33 4.79
CA MET A 89 -12.21 -0.64 5.59
C MET A 89 -11.82 -0.05 6.94
N ASP A 90 -11.84 -0.89 7.97
CA ASP A 90 -11.26 -0.55 9.26
C ASP A 90 -9.73 -0.60 9.17
N THR A 91 -9.06 0.41 9.72
CA THR A 91 -7.62 0.49 9.70
C THR A 91 -7.06 0.28 11.09
N ALA A 92 -6.17 -0.69 11.25
CA ALA A 92 -5.45 -0.95 12.48
C ALA A 92 -3.94 -0.89 12.25
N PHE A 93 -3.21 -0.39 13.24
CA PHE A 93 -1.75 -0.35 13.23
C PHE A 93 -1.23 -1.28 14.30
N HIS A 94 -0.27 -2.12 13.92
CA HIS A 94 0.43 -2.97 14.86
C HIS A 94 1.89 -2.51 14.98
N GLY A 95 2.31 -2.11 16.17
CA GLY A 95 3.66 -1.61 16.45
C GLY A 95 3.69 -0.61 17.61
N ARG A 96 4.88 -0.17 17.99
CA ARG A 96 5.04 0.88 19.03
C ARG A 96 4.50 2.22 18.49
N PRO A 97 3.54 2.84 19.16
CA PRO A 97 2.96 4.12 18.71
C PRO A 97 3.96 5.29 18.73
N GLU A 98 5.10 5.14 19.41
CA GLU A 98 6.13 6.19 19.58
C GLU A 98 6.91 6.53 18.30
N VAL A 99 6.79 5.72 17.25
CA VAL A 99 7.59 5.88 16.02
C VAL A 99 6.72 6.27 14.81
N MET A 100 5.45 6.53 15.01
CA MET A 100 4.66 7.11 13.93
C MET A 100 5.03 8.60 13.79
N PRO A 101 5.65 9.02 12.69
CA PRO A 101 5.63 10.42 12.35
C PRO A 101 4.14 10.79 12.25
N ARG A 102 3.68 11.69 13.12
CA ARG A 102 2.38 12.31 12.92
C ARG A 102 2.39 12.82 11.48
N LEU A 103 1.67 12.16 10.61
CA LEU A 103 1.28 12.75 9.34
C LEU A 103 0.49 14.00 9.75
N ALA A 104 1.20 15.11 9.81
CA ALA A 104 0.55 16.40 9.97
C ALA A 104 -0.54 16.46 8.92
N PRO A 105 -1.76 16.87 9.28
CA PRO A 105 -2.79 17.08 8.30
C PRO A 105 -2.15 17.93 7.20
N ARG A 106 -2.15 17.43 5.96
CA ARG A 106 -1.70 18.22 4.82
C ARG A 106 -2.65 19.41 4.75
N THR A 107 -2.30 20.46 5.48
CA THR A 107 -2.86 21.76 5.22
C THR A 107 -2.45 22.05 3.77
N SER A 108 -3.39 21.91 2.88
CA SER A 108 -3.25 22.35 1.51
C SER A 108 -3.05 23.88 1.59
N LYS A 109 -1.81 24.33 1.74
CA LYS A 109 -1.49 25.70 1.41
C LYS A 109 -1.88 25.83 -0.05
N LYS A 110 -2.99 26.49 -0.32
CA LYS A 110 -3.28 27.00 -1.65
C LYS A 110 -2.12 27.89 -2.01
N VAL A 111 -1.20 27.35 -2.81
CA VAL A 111 -0.12 28.13 -3.41
C VAL A 111 -0.81 28.88 -4.54
N ASP A 112 -1.02 30.17 -4.34
CA ASP A 112 -1.46 31.03 -5.42
C ASP A 112 -0.32 31.16 -6.44
N VAL A 113 -0.42 30.34 -7.47
CA VAL A 113 0.58 30.27 -8.56
C VAL A 113 0.60 31.58 -9.34
N SER A 114 -0.53 32.32 -9.39
CA SER A 114 -0.63 33.58 -10.14
C SER A 114 0.14 34.72 -9.47
N SER A 115 0.21 34.76 -8.15
CA SER A 115 1.03 35.76 -7.44
C SER A 115 2.53 35.50 -7.60
N ARG A 116 2.95 34.23 -7.57
CA ARG A 116 4.36 33.88 -7.78
C ARG A 116 4.86 34.12 -9.21
N LEU A 117 4.01 33.97 -10.21
CA LEU A 117 4.38 34.26 -11.59
C LEU A 117 4.55 35.78 -11.84
N ARG A 118 3.82 36.62 -11.10
CA ARG A 118 3.99 38.09 -11.21
C ARG A 118 5.29 38.62 -10.58
N GLU A 119 5.86 37.90 -9.62
CA GLU A 119 7.14 38.27 -9.01
C GLU A 119 8.36 37.85 -9.85
N MET A 120 8.14 36.96 -10.84
CA MET A 120 9.21 36.48 -11.72
C MET A 120 9.33 37.24 -13.05
N TRP A 121 8.43 38.20 -13.33
CA TRP A 121 8.41 39.07 -14.51
C TRP A 121 8.34 40.52 -14.06
#